data_f7800903d7713a571706bc6facc19831
#
_entry.id   f7800903d7713a571706bc6facc19831
#
_cell.length_a   1.000
_cell.length_b   1.000
_cell.length_c   1.000
_cell.angle_alpha   90.00
_cell.angle_beta   90.00
_cell.angle_gamma   90.00
#
_symmetry.space_group_name_H-M   'P 1'
#
loop_
_entity.id
_entity.type
_entity.pdbx_description
1 polymer ?
#
loop_
_entity_poly.entity_id
_entity_poly.type
_entity_poly.pdbx_seq_one_letter_code
_entity_poly.pdbx_strand_id
1 'polypeptide(L)'
;ELGVKLKGIDVKEEAVRVISVGDVLPHEIGTVGPIFAEEYDELKEKGYAMNDTVGKSGIEKALEDELRGKDGTRTITLTNGEVTSAEVSEEAKGGHTVKLTVDSDFQRDLQEILVNFMADLRKQSEYKDVNCGSLVVLDVKSNAVLGMATAPTYDLTKYKSDYDKILNADNTPLLNRATSGLYRPGSTFKTITATAGLNEGIVTGETTYTCHQRMKFYDIEFGCTGYHNDISVAGALRVSCNIYFYELSRRLGIDKITEYA
;
A
#
# COMPACT_ATOMS: atom_id res chain seq x y z
N GLU A 1 27.83 0.59 33.74
CA GLU A 1 28.92 0.42 34.73
C GLU A 1 30.33 0.64 34.15
N LEU A 2 30.58 0.42 32.87
CA LEU A 2 31.89 0.65 32.21
C LEU A 2 32.22 2.14 32.03
N GLY A 3 31.24 3.01 31.79
CA GLY A 3 31.43 4.46 31.60
C GLY A 3 31.99 5.17 32.84
N VAL A 4 31.71 4.66 34.04
CA VAL A 4 32.22 5.22 35.32
C VAL A 4 33.73 4.98 35.52
N LYS A 5 34.29 4.00 34.82
CA LYS A 5 35.72 3.62 34.96
C LYS A 5 36.63 4.24 33.88
N LEU A 6 36.08 4.79 32.83
CA LEU A 6 36.81 5.34 31.67
C LEU A 6 36.52 6.83 31.55
N LYS A 7 37.48 7.69 31.92
CA LYS A 7 37.33 9.15 31.79
C LYS A 7 37.11 9.53 30.32
N GLY A 8 36.08 10.31 30.08
CA GLY A 8 35.77 10.81 28.75
C GLY A 8 34.91 9.87 27.85
N ILE A 9 34.40 8.78 28.41
CA ILE A 9 33.47 7.89 27.76
C ILE A 9 32.10 7.97 28.44
N ASP A 10 31.06 8.27 27.70
CA ASP A 10 29.66 8.15 28.11
C ASP A 10 28.99 6.98 27.39
N VAL A 11 28.09 6.28 28.09
CA VAL A 11 27.33 5.16 27.54
C VAL A 11 25.88 5.56 27.54
N LYS A 12 25.30 5.65 26.34
CA LYS A 12 23.89 5.96 26.09
C LYS A 12 23.16 4.70 25.59
N GLU A 13 22.03 4.39 26.18
CA GLU A 13 21.08 3.44 25.57
C GLU A 13 20.33 4.14 24.46
N GLU A 14 20.29 3.52 23.31
CA GLU A 14 19.59 4.05 22.14
C GLU A 14 18.69 2.97 21.54
N ALA A 15 17.42 3.31 21.34
CA ALA A 15 16.46 2.40 20.72
C ALA A 15 16.77 2.31 19.23
N VAL A 16 16.91 1.08 18.73
CA VAL A 16 17.12 0.82 17.31
C VAL A 16 15.97 -0.05 16.76
N ARG A 17 15.50 0.29 15.56
CA ARG A 17 14.50 -0.52 14.86
C ARG A 17 15.18 -1.78 14.31
N VAL A 18 14.70 -2.94 14.74
CA VAL A 18 15.14 -4.25 14.26
C VAL A 18 14.05 -4.86 13.40
N ILE A 19 14.37 -5.17 12.14
CA ILE A 19 13.49 -5.91 11.23
C ILE A 19 13.86 -7.39 11.36
N SER A 20 12.99 -8.18 11.97
CA SER A 20 13.20 -9.62 12.16
C SER A 20 12.78 -10.45 10.95
N VAL A 21 11.86 -9.94 10.13
CA VAL A 21 11.29 -10.60 8.94
C VAL A 21 11.19 -9.57 7.82
N GLY A 22 12.10 -9.63 6.84
CA GLY A 22 12.20 -8.62 5.80
C GLY A 22 11.40 -8.92 4.53
N ASP A 23 10.94 -10.15 4.33
CA ASP A 23 10.21 -10.65 3.17
C ASP A 23 8.69 -10.53 3.31
N VAL A 24 8.19 -10.20 4.50
CA VAL A 24 6.77 -10.03 4.80
C VAL A 24 6.38 -8.57 4.76
N LEU A 25 5.53 -8.18 3.83
CA LEU A 25 4.94 -6.83 3.71
C LEU A 25 5.97 -5.68 3.74
N PRO A 26 7.08 -5.72 2.99
CA PRO A 26 8.12 -4.70 3.12
C PRO A 26 7.62 -3.29 2.79
N HIS A 27 6.67 -3.15 1.87
CA HIS A 27 6.08 -1.87 1.48
C HIS A 27 5.11 -1.34 2.55
N GLU A 28 4.31 -2.25 3.14
CA GLU A 28 3.28 -1.91 4.11
C GLU A 28 3.88 -1.62 5.48
N ILE A 29 4.87 -2.38 5.91
CA ILE A 29 5.64 -2.08 7.13
C ILE A 29 6.35 -0.74 6.94
N GLY A 30 7.06 -0.59 5.84
CA GLY A 30 7.75 0.64 5.52
C GLY A 30 9.11 0.77 6.19
N THR A 31 9.64 1.98 6.16
CA THR A 31 11.00 2.28 6.58
C THR A 31 11.05 3.42 7.58
N VAL A 32 12.08 3.42 8.42
CA VAL A 32 12.45 4.55 9.27
C VAL A 32 13.77 5.15 8.80
N GLY A 33 13.93 6.44 8.98
CA GLY A 33 15.12 7.16 8.54
C GLY A 33 15.32 8.49 9.27
N PRO A 34 16.45 9.18 9.02
CA PRO A 34 16.74 10.48 9.62
C PRO A 34 15.70 11.53 9.19
N ILE A 35 15.52 12.51 10.03
CA ILE A 35 14.69 13.69 9.72
C ILE A 35 15.44 14.54 8.69
N PHE A 36 14.75 14.92 7.61
CA PHE A 36 15.29 15.85 6.62
C PHE A 36 14.99 17.31 7.03
N ALA A 37 15.78 18.23 6.52
CA ALA A 37 15.67 19.65 6.87
C ALA A 37 14.26 20.20 6.57
N GLU A 38 13.65 19.76 5.48
CA GLU A 38 12.32 20.17 5.03
C GLU A 38 11.19 19.69 5.94
N GLU A 39 11.41 18.59 6.67
CA GLU A 39 10.42 17.97 7.59
C GLU A 39 10.59 18.53 9.01
N TYR A 40 11.77 19.09 9.34
CA TYR A 40 12.14 19.39 10.73
C TYR A 40 11.28 20.48 11.37
N ASP A 41 10.88 21.48 10.63
CA ASP A 41 10.09 22.59 11.20
C ASP A 41 8.75 22.08 11.77
N GLU A 42 8.08 21.15 11.09
CA GLU A 42 6.85 20.53 11.57
C GLU A 42 7.13 19.54 12.73
N LEU A 43 8.17 18.72 12.58
CA LEU A 43 8.50 17.68 13.57
C LEU A 43 9.04 18.27 14.87
N LYS A 44 9.75 19.39 14.81
CA LYS A 44 10.24 20.11 15.99
C LYS A 44 9.10 20.56 16.92
N GLU A 45 7.98 21.00 16.35
CA GLU A 45 6.81 21.37 17.14
C GLU A 45 6.18 20.16 17.86
N LYS A 46 6.40 18.96 17.33
CA LYS A 46 6.00 17.67 17.93
C LYS A 46 7.05 17.11 18.91
N GLY A 47 8.12 17.86 19.16
CA GLY A 47 9.17 17.51 20.12
C GLY A 47 10.27 16.59 19.58
N TYR A 48 10.48 16.54 18.24
CA TYR A 48 11.60 15.79 17.67
C TYR A 48 12.89 16.60 17.69
N ALA A 49 14.00 15.91 17.96
CA ALA A 49 15.34 16.44 17.72
C ALA A 49 15.76 16.19 16.27
N MET A 50 16.61 17.04 15.72
CA MET A 50 17.05 16.94 14.31
C MET A 50 17.76 15.62 13.99
N ASN A 51 18.34 14.98 14.98
CA ASN A 51 19.03 13.69 14.87
C ASN A 51 18.16 12.48 15.19
N ASP A 52 16.86 12.67 15.43
CA ASP A 52 15.93 11.58 15.61
C ASP A 52 15.66 10.85 14.28
N THR A 53 15.14 9.65 14.41
CA THR A 53 14.61 8.88 13.28
C THR A 53 13.08 8.91 13.29
N VAL A 54 12.49 8.96 12.09
CA VAL A 54 11.05 9.02 11.91
C VAL A 54 10.61 8.03 10.83
N GLY A 55 9.37 7.56 10.89
CA GLY A 55 8.78 6.73 9.84
C GLY A 55 8.74 7.46 8.50
N LYS A 56 9.30 6.85 7.45
CA LYS A 56 9.39 7.44 6.11
C LYS A 56 8.32 6.90 5.16
N SER A 57 7.85 5.70 5.40
CA SER A 57 6.83 5.05 4.55
C SER A 57 6.03 4.02 5.34
N GLY A 58 4.94 3.54 4.73
CA GLY A 58 4.12 2.45 5.26
C GLY A 58 3.53 2.73 6.65
N ILE A 59 3.38 1.70 7.43
CA ILE A 59 2.86 1.74 8.81
C ILE A 59 3.79 2.54 9.72
N GLU A 60 5.11 2.43 9.55
CA GLU A 60 6.08 3.21 10.31
C GLU A 60 5.79 4.72 10.22
N LYS A 61 5.41 5.21 9.03
CA LYS A 61 5.01 6.61 8.84
C LYS A 61 3.57 6.89 9.29
N ALA A 62 2.64 6.01 8.92
CA ALA A 62 1.22 6.26 9.16
C ALA A 62 0.85 6.20 10.65
N LEU A 63 1.58 5.41 11.43
CA LEU A 63 1.36 5.22 12.86
C LEU A 63 2.57 5.69 13.69
N GLU A 64 3.31 6.67 13.20
CA GLU A 64 4.48 7.25 13.89
C GLU A 64 4.14 7.68 15.31
N ASP A 65 3.02 8.38 15.50
CA ASP A 65 2.58 8.89 16.81
C ASP A 65 2.29 7.76 17.81
N GLU A 66 1.91 6.57 17.32
CA GLU A 66 1.65 5.38 18.14
C GLU A 66 2.93 4.58 18.41
N LEU A 67 3.79 4.48 17.40
CA LEU A 67 4.99 3.65 17.44
C LEU A 67 6.15 4.35 18.14
N ARG A 68 6.19 5.69 18.09
CA ARG A 68 7.19 6.50 18.78
C ARG A 68 6.95 6.45 20.28
N GLY A 69 7.99 6.20 21.04
CA GLY A 69 7.99 6.40 22.49
C GLY A 69 8.07 7.88 22.87
N LYS A 70 8.20 8.12 24.14
CA LYS A 70 8.52 9.45 24.69
C LYS A 70 9.89 9.37 25.36
N ASP A 71 10.75 10.32 25.01
CA ASP A 71 12.06 10.42 25.60
C ASP A 71 11.94 10.75 27.08
N GLY A 72 12.84 10.19 27.88
CA GLY A 72 13.02 10.57 29.26
C GLY A 72 13.99 11.74 29.38
N THR A 73 13.98 12.39 30.51
CA THR A 73 14.90 13.49 30.84
C THR A 73 15.82 13.10 31.98
N ARG A 74 17.14 13.18 31.76
CA ARG A 74 18.15 12.95 32.74
C ARG A 74 18.94 14.24 33.02
N THR A 75 18.89 14.72 34.25
CA THR A 75 19.65 15.87 34.69
C THR A 75 20.99 15.43 35.23
N ILE A 76 22.08 15.97 34.69
CA ILE A 76 23.43 15.68 35.11
C ILE A 76 24.02 16.96 35.75
N THR A 77 24.45 16.89 37.00
CA THR A 77 25.17 17.97 37.68
C THR A 77 26.66 17.75 37.59
N LEU A 78 27.36 18.76 37.12
CA LEU A 78 28.80 18.75 37.00
C LEU A 78 29.42 19.72 38.06
N THR A 79 30.42 19.27 38.79
CA THR A 79 31.25 20.11 39.67
C THR A 79 32.70 19.98 39.24
N ASN A 80 33.35 21.09 38.86
CA ASN A 80 34.70 21.12 38.32
C ASN A 80 34.94 20.18 37.13
N GLY A 81 33.90 19.95 36.28
CA GLY A 81 33.99 19.07 35.13
C GLY A 81 33.80 17.57 35.45
N GLU A 82 33.52 17.23 36.70
CA GLU A 82 33.18 15.86 37.10
C GLU A 82 31.68 15.73 37.39
N VAL A 83 31.07 14.61 36.98
CA VAL A 83 29.65 14.29 37.24
C VAL A 83 29.50 14.02 38.75
N THR A 84 28.78 14.89 39.46
CA THR A 84 28.49 14.76 40.88
C THR A 84 27.14 14.16 41.21
N SER A 85 26.17 14.34 40.34
CA SER A 85 24.87 13.63 40.41
C SER A 85 24.30 13.43 39.03
N ALA A 86 23.45 12.40 38.89
CA ALA A 86 22.65 12.14 37.71
C ALA A 86 21.29 11.65 38.21
N GLU A 87 20.27 12.45 37.96
CA GLU A 87 18.87 12.15 38.32
C GLU A 87 18.03 12.02 37.06
N VAL A 88 17.19 10.97 37.00
CA VAL A 88 16.15 10.85 35.95
C VAL A 88 14.96 11.64 36.44
N SER A 89 14.67 12.77 35.80
CA SER A 89 13.51 13.62 36.10
C SER A 89 12.24 13.14 35.43
N GLU A 90 12.37 12.50 34.25
CA GLU A 90 11.27 11.83 33.53
C GLU A 90 11.78 10.50 33.01
N GLU A 91 10.99 9.44 33.24
CA GLU A 91 11.27 8.12 32.67
C GLU A 91 10.89 8.06 31.21
N ALA A 92 11.75 7.45 30.39
CA ALA A 92 11.41 7.17 28.98
C ALA A 92 10.24 6.18 28.89
N LYS A 93 9.35 6.39 27.96
CA LYS A 93 8.19 5.50 27.70
C LYS A 93 8.29 4.92 26.30
N GLY A 94 8.21 3.58 26.19
CA GLY A 94 8.13 2.91 24.90
C GLY A 94 6.83 3.28 24.16
N GLY A 95 6.87 3.21 22.82
CA GLY A 95 5.68 3.34 21.98
C GLY A 95 4.73 2.14 22.11
N HIS A 96 3.59 2.24 21.49
CA HIS A 96 2.59 1.19 21.50
C HIS A 96 2.93 0.06 20.52
N THR A 97 2.38 -1.12 20.78
CA THR A 97 2.46 -2.26 19.87
C THR A 97 1.31 -2.20 18.86
N VAL A 98 1.62 -2.29 17.58
CA VAL A 98 0.64 -2.40 16.50
C VAL A 98 0.55 -3.86 16.05
N LYS A 99 -0.65 -4.44 16.08
CA LYS A 99 -0.94 -5.78 15.58
C LYS A 99 -1.70 -5.69 14.27
N LEU A 100 -1.16 -6.30 13.23
CA LEU A 100 -1.81 -6.36 11.91
C LEU A 100 -2.78 -7.55 11.84
N THR A 101 -3.70 -7.49 10.88
CA THR A 101 -4.64 -8.55 10.55
C THR A 101 -4.02 -9.63 9.64
N VAL A 102 -2.80 -9.44 9.21
CA VAL A 102 -2.07 -10.33 8.29
C VAL A 102 -1.35 -11.42 9.08
N ASP A 103 -1.56 -12.67 8.66
CA ASP A 103 -0.75 -13.81 9.07
C ASP A 103 0.51 -13.89 8.20
N SER A 104 1.68 -14.06 8.83
CA SER A 104 2.97 -14.02 8.13
C SER A 104 3.19 -15.19 7.17
N ASP A 105 2.68 -16.37 7.51
CA ASP A 105 2.86 -17.56 6.66
C ASP A 105 1.91 -17.48 5.47
N PHE A 106 0.65 -17.08 5.70
CA PHE A 106 -0.29 -16.80 4.62
C PHE A 106 0.22 -15.72 3.66
N GLN A 107 0.85 -14.68 4.19
CA GLN A 107 1.44 -13.62 3.35
C GLN A 107 2.58 -14.15 2.47
N ARG A 108 3.44 -15.03 2.99
CA ARG A 108 4.50 -15.67 2.19
C ARG A 108 3.93 -16.53 1.09
N ASP A 109 2.91 -17.33 1.42
CA ASP A 109 2.21 -18.17 0.43
C ASP A 109 1.61 -17.30 -0.69
N LEU A 110 0.98 -16.17 -0.36
CA LEU A 110 0.44 -15.23 -1.36
C LEU A 110 1.53 -14.64 -2.26
N GLN A 111 2.66 -14.27 -1.68
CA GLN A 111 3.80 -13.73 -2.44
C GLN A 111 4.37 -14.80 -3.37
N GLU A 112 4.50 -16.02 -2.91
CA GLU A 112 4.97 -17.16 -3.73
C GLU A 112 3.99 -17.49 -4.85
N ILE A 113 2.68 -17.54 -4.56
CA ILE A 113 1.63 -17.75 -5.56
C ILE A 113 1.69 -16.70 -6.65
N LEU A 114 1.81 -15.41 -6.29
CA LEU A 114 1.92 -14.33 -7.26
C LEU A 114 3.13 -14.50 -8.18
N VAL A 115 4.30 -14.75 -7.62
CA VAL A 115 5.55 -14.91 -8.37
C VAL A 115 5.50 -16.13 -9.31
N ASN A 116 5.02 -17.26 -8.79
CA ASN A 116 4.90 -18.51 -9.56
C ASN A 116 3.87 -18.36 -10.68
N PHE A 117 2.73 -17.75 -10.43
CA PHE A 117 1.70 -17.48 -11.44
C PHE A 117 2.23 -16.58 -12.56
N MET A 118 2.95 -15.52 -12.22
CA MET A 118 3.59 -14.65 -13.21
C MET A 118 4.63 -15.42 -14.04
N ALA A 119 5.40 -16.32 -13.41
CA ALA A 119 6.36 -17.16 -14.10
C ALA A 119 5.68 -18.13 -15.09
N ASP A 120 4.54 -18.70 -14.70
CA ASP A 120 3.75 -19.58 -15.57
C ASP A 120 3.09 -18.81 -16.73
N LEU A 121 2.60 -17.60 -16.49
CA LEU A 121 2.09 -16.75 -17.57
C LEU A 121 3.17 -16.47 -18.63
N ARG A 122 4.39 -16.14 -18.21
CA ARG A 122 5.51 -15.87 -19.14
C ARG A 122 5.90 -17.05 -20.05
N LYS A 123 5.49 -18.28 -19.72
CA LYS A 123 5.68 -19.45 -20.60
C LYS A 123 4.77 -19.38 -21.84
N GLN A 124 3.72 -18.58 -21.80
CA GLN A 124 2.80 -18.36 -22.91
C GLN A 124 3.28 -17.15 -23.73
N SER A 125 3.33 -17.29 -25.06
CA SER A 125 3.85 -16.25 -25.95
C SER A 125 3.13 -14.89 -25.84
N GLU A 126 1.85 -14.94 -25.52
CA GLU A 126 0.98 -13.75 -25.35
C GLU A 126 1.36 -12.93 -24.09
N TYR A 127 1.88 -13.59 -23.04
CA TYR A 127 2.15 -12.99 -21.73
C TYR A 127 3.64 -12.94 -21.35
N LYS A 128 4.53 -13.10 -22.32
CA LYS A 128 5.99 -13.12 -22.09
C LYS A 128 6.52 -11.89 -21.37
N ASP A 129 5.84 -10.75 -21.49
CA ASP A 129 6.23 -9.45 -20.94
C ASP A 129 5.57 -9.13 -19.58
N VAL A 130 4.93 -10.13 -18.92
CA VAL A 130 4.37 -9.97 -17.57
C VAL A 130 5.48 -9.95 -16.54
N ASN A 131 5.90 -8.74 -16.15
CA ASN A 131 7.01 -8.50 -15.23
C ASN A 131 6.59 -7.94 -13.87
N CYS A 132 5.34 -7.51 -13.75
CA CYS A 132 4.80 -6.87 -12.56
C CYS A 132 3.42 -7.43 -12.23
N GLY A 133 3.09 -7.44 -10.95
CA GLY A 133 1.76 -7.83 -10.48
C GLY A 133 1.52 -7.46 -9.03
N SER A 134 0.27 -7.51 -8.62
CA SER A 134 -0.13 -7.41 -7.23
C SER A 134 -1.34 -8.29 -6.93
N LEU A 135 -1.48 -8.67 -5.67
CA LEU A 135 -2.58 -9.47 -5.16
C LEU A 135 -3.00 -8.93 -3.80
N VAL A 136 -4.29 -8.76 -3.58
CA VAL A 136 -4.85 -8.33 -2.29
C VAL A 136 -5.96 -9.29 -1.90
N VAL A 137 -5.94 -9.72 -0.65
CA VAL A 137 -6.98 -10.58 -0.06
C VAL A 137 -7.64 -9.86 1.10
N LEU A 138 -8.95 -9.71 1.02
CA LEU A 138 -9.78 -9.06 2.04
C LEU A 138 -10.77 -10.06 2.64
N ASP A 139 -11.00 -9.95 3.94
CA ASP A 139 -12.14 -10.61 4.57
C ASP A 139 -13.45 -9.88 4.19
N VAL A 140 -14.38 -10.61 3.59
CA VAL A 140 -15.62 -10.05 3.03
C VAL A 140 -16.55 -9.45 4.10
N LYS A 141 -16.46 -9.93 5.34
CA LYS A 141 -17.34 -9.50 6.43
C LYS A 141 -16.78 -8.31 7.20
N SER A 142 -15.50 -8.33 7.51
CA SER A 142 -14.83 -7.32 8.32
C SER A 142 -14.09 -6.26 7.50
N ASN A 143 -13.87 -6.50 6.20
CA ASN A 143 -12.97 -5.76 5.31
C ASN A 143 -11.50 -5.74 5.79
N ALA A 144 -11.13 -6.65 6.70
CA ALA A 144 -9.75 -6.78 7.13
C ALA A 144 -8.86 -7.21 5.97
N VAL A 145 -7.70 -6.60 5.84
CA VAL A 145 -6.66 -7.04 4.90
C VAL A 145 -6.03 -8.30 5.48
N LEU A 146 -6.19 -9.44 4.80
CA LEU A 146 -5.62 -10.72 5.17
C LEU A 146 -4.24 -10.92 4.56
N GLY A 147 -3.98 -10.33 3.41
CA GLY A 147 -2.68 -10.34 2.75
C GLY A 147 -2.63 -9.40 1.57
N MET A 148 -1.41 -8.96 1.25
CA MET A 148 -1.13 -8.00 0.19
C MET A 148 0.24 -8.29 -0.41
N ALA A 149 0.29 -8.73 -1.67
CA ALA A 149 1.52 -9.08 -2.36
C ALA A 149 1.80 -8.16 -3.53
N THR A 150 3.07 -7.85 -3.74
CA THR A 150 3.57 -7.02 -4.84
C THR A 150 4.78 -7.70 -5.48
N ALA A 151 4.83 -7.75 -6.80
CA ALA A 151 5.97 -8.27 -7.54
C ALA A 151 6.39 -7.29 -8.67
N PRO A 152 7.72 -7.00 -8.82
CA PRO A 152 8.78 -7.40 -7.93
C PRO A 152 8.68 -6.73 -6.57
N THR A 153 9.34 -7.30 -5.57
CA THR A 153 9.42 -6.79 -4.20
C THR A 153 10.88 -6.77 -3.74
N TYR A 154 11.12 -6.41 -2.49
CA TYR A 154 12.45 -6.37 -1.88
C TYR A 154 12.43 -6.92 -0.45
N ASP A 155 13.61 -7.19 0.09
CA ASP A 155 13.80 -7.61 1.48
C ASP A 155 14.09 -6.36 2.33
N LEU A 156 13.21 -6.06 3.28
CA LEU A 156 13.31 -4.88 4.13
C LEU A 156 14.55 -4.92 5.04
N THR A 157 15.06 -6.12 5.40
CA THR A 157 16.31 -6.25 6.16
C THR A 157 17.52 -5.76 5.39
N LYS A 158 17.46 -5.81 4.06
CA LYS A 158 18.52 -5.39 3.13
C LYS A 158 18.29 -4.01 2.53
N TYR A 159 17.19 -3.34 2.91
CA TYR A 159 16.82 -2.06 2.31
C TYR A 159 17.93 -1.02 2.34
N LYS A 160 18.59 -0.86 3.49
CA LYS A 160 19.69 0.13 3.65
C LYS A 160 20.97 -0.27 2.90
N SER A 161 21.34 -1.55 2.93
CA SER A 161 22.57 -2.03 2.29
C SER A 161 22.45 -2.10 0.76
N ASP A 162 21.28 -2.43 0.27
CA ASP A 162 21.03 -2.68 -1.17
C ASP A 162 20.21 -1.57 -1.82
N TYR A 163 20.09 -0.40 -1.17
CA TYR A 163 19.19 0.69 -1.62
C TYR A 163 19.40 1.07 -3.09
N ASP A 164 20.63 1.35 -3.50
CA ASP A 164 20.94 1.73 -4.88
C ASP A 164 20.60 0.62 -5.88
N LYS A 165 20.82 -0.62 -5.50
CA LYS A 165 20.44 -1.79 -6.32
C LYS A 165 18.93 -1.91 -6.46
N ILE A 166 18.18 -1.74 -5.37
CA ILE A 166 16.72 -1.82 -5.36
C ILE A 166 16.12 -0.64 -6.15
N LEU A 167 16.66 0.57 -5.94
CA LEU A 167 16.21 1.79 -6.62
C LEU A 167 16.38 1.73 -8.12
N ASN A 168 17.52 1.20 -8.60
CA ASN A 168 17.86 1.12 -10.02
C ASN A 168 17.43 -0.22 -10.66
N ALA A 169 16.76 -1.09 -9.93
CA ALA A 169 16.28 -2.38 -10.46
C ALA A 169 15.13 -2.19 -11.45
N ASP A 170 15.09 -3.06 -12.45
CA ASP A 170 14.00 -3.10 -13.41
C ASP A 170 12.64 -3.28 -12.70
N ASN A 171 11.61 -2.71 -13.31
CA ASN A 171 10.22 -2.82 -12.83
C ASN A 171 10.00 -2.26 -11.41
N THR A 172 10.83 -1.31 -10.97
CA THR A 172 10.62 -0.49 -9.76
C THR A 172 10.11 -1.29 -8.54
N PRO A 173 10.96 -2.11 -7.89
CA PRO A 173 10.54 -2.92 -6.72
C PRO A 173 10.03 -2.10 -5.54
N LEU A 174 10.41 -0.81 -5.43
CA LEU A 174 9.95 0.09 -4.36
C LEU A 174 8.49 0.53 -4.52
N LEU A 175 7.89 0.36 -5.70
CA LEU A 175 6.48 0.70 -5.91
C LEU A 175 5.57 -0.33 -5.25
N ASN A 176 4.79 0.09 -4.26
CA ASN A 176 3.70 -0.73 -3.73
C ASN A 176 2.57 -0.82 -4.76
N ARG A 177 2.57 -1.88 -5.57
CA ARG A 177 1.59 -2.05 -6.64
C ARG A 177 0.20 -2.36 -6.15
N ALA A 178 0.07 -2.91 -4.96
CA ALA A 178 -1.22 -3.23 -4.38
C ALA A 178 -2.02 -1.98 -3.96
N THR A 179 -1.32 -0.90 -3.56
CA THR A 179 -1.95 0.35 -3.09
C THR A 179 -1.77 1.53 -4.04
N SER A 180 -0.66 1.56 -4.77
CA SER A 180 -0.27 2.72 -5.59
C SER A 180 -0.11 2.39 -7.08
N GLY A 181 -0.35 1.13 -7.47
CA GLY A 181 -0.32 0.72 -8.87
C GLY A 181 -1.52 1.27 -9.63
N LEU A 182 -1.27 1.88 -10.79
CA LEU A 182 -2.32 2.37 -11.69
C LEU A 182 -2.58 1.33 -12.76
N TYR A 183 -3.73 0.68 -12.69
CA TYR A 183 -4.15 -0.35 -13.62
C TYR A 183 -5.42 0.06 -14.37
N ARG A 184 -5.54 -0.39 -15.61
CA ARG A 184 -6.80 -0.26 -16.35
C ARG A 184 -7.81 -1.24 -15.76
N PRO A 185 -8.93 -0.79 -15.18
CA PRO A 185 -9.87 -1.67 -14.49
C PRO A 185 -10.56 -2.66 -15.44
N GLY A 186 -10.69 -2.33 -16.73
CA GLY A 186 -11.39 -3.16 -17.68
C GLY A 186 -12.84 -3.42 -17.26
N SER A 187 -13.30 -4.65 -17.42
CA SER A 187 -14.70 -5.03 -17.14
C SER A 187 -15.09 -5.01 -15.66
N THR A 188 -14.16 -4.92 -14.72
CA THR A 188 -14.50 -4.74 -13.31
C THR A 188 -15.16 -3.39 -13.05
N PHE A 189 -14.86 -2.38 -13.86
CA PHE A 189 -15.51 -1.06 -13.80
C PHE A 189 -17.01 -1.08 -14.14
N LYS A 190 -17.49 -2.13 -14.82
CA LYS A 190 -18.91 -2.29 -15.15
C LYS A 190 -19.82 -2.36 -13.93
N THR A 191 -19.30 -2.82 -12.78
CA THR A 191 -20.04 -2.83 -11.52
C THR A 191 -20.34 -1.41 -11.03
N ILE A 192 -19.37 -0.49 -11.14
CA ILE A 192 -19.56 0.93 -10.82
C ILE A 192 -20.59 1.55 -11.75
N THR A 193 -20.46 1.34 -13.07
CA THR A 193 -21.41 1.86 -14.07
C THR A 193 -22.82 1.31 -13.83
N ALA A 194 -22.95 0.02 -13.48
CA ALA A 194 -24.24 -0.59 -13.16
C ALA A 194 -24.86 0.04 -11.91
N THR A 195 -24.07 0.22 -10.84
CA THR A 195 -24.52 0.86 -9.60
C THR A 195 -25.01 2.28 -9.86
N ALA A 196 -24.22 3.07 -10.60
CA ALA A 196 -24.61 4.42 -11.00
C ALA A 196 -25.94 4.41 -11.80
N GLY A 197 -26.05 3.53 -12.81
CA GLY A 197 -27.24 3.44 -13.63
C GLY A 197 -28.51 3.08 -12.88
N LEU A 198 -28.41 2.19 -11.90
CA LEU A 198 -29.52 1.79 -11.04
C LEU A 198 -29.90 2.90 -10.04
N ASN A 199 -28.93 3.50 -9.37
CA ASN A 199 -29.18 4.56 -8.38
C ASN A 199 -29.72 5.84 -9.00
N GLU A 200 -29.24 6.21 -10.18
CA GLU A 200 -29.74 7.38 -10.92
C GLU A 200 -31.07 7.10 -11.67
N GLY A 201 -31.59 5.88 -11.58
CA GLY A 201 -32.85 5.51 -12.23
C GLY A 201 -32.80 5.48 -13.77
N ILE A 202 -31.60 5.48 -14.37
CA ILE A 202 -31.42 5.37 -15.82
C ILE A 202 -31.81 3.99 -16.32
N VAL A 203 -31.58 2.98 -15.50
CA VAL A 203 -32.02 1.59 -15.73
C VAL A 203 -32.61 1.01 -14.45
N THR A 204 -33.45 -0.01 -14.65
CA THR A 204 -33.98 -0.88 -13.59
C THR A 204 -33.48 -2.30 -13.81
N GLY A 205 -33.79 -3.23 -12.92
CA GLY A 205 -33.47 -4.66 -13.12
C GLY A 205 -34.08 -5.24 -14.41
N GLU A 206 -35.21 -4.67 -14.87
CA GLU A 206 -35.94 -5.11 -16.06
C GLU A 206 -35.56 -4.39 -17.35
N THR A 207 -34.80 -3.29 -17.25
CA THR A 207 -34.37 -2.52 -18.42
C THR A 207 -33.42 -3.33 -19.29
N THR A 208 -33.75 -3.55 -20.55
CA THR A 208 -32.92 -4.28 -21.51
C THR A 208 -32.36 -3.35 -22.58
N TYR A 209 -31.15 -3.66 -23.03
CA TYR A 209 -30.53 -3.11 -24.24
C TYR A 209 -30.16 -4.26 -25.18
N THR A 210 -30.30 -4.02 -26.48
CA THR A 210 -30.01 -5.02 -27.52
C THR A 210 -28.52 -5.01 -27.88
N CYS A 211 -27.89 -6.18 -27.80
CA CYS A 211 -26.49 -6.37 -28.17
C CYS A 211 -26.37 -7.24 -29.42
N HIS A 212 -26.06 -6.63 -30.53
CA HIS A 212 -25.76 -7.28 -31.82
C HIS A 212 -24.27 -7.41 -32.07
N GLN A 213 -23.48 -7.61 -31.02
CA GLN A 213 -22.03 -7.75 -31.01
C GLN A 213 -21.25 -6.48 -31.39
N ARG A 214 -21.86 -5.57 -32.17
CA ARG A 214 -21.25 -4.32 -32.60
C ARG A 214 -22.19 -3.15 -32.36
N MET A 215 -21.61 -2.00 -32.03
CA MET A 215 -22.32 -0.74 -31.86
C MET A 215 -21.53 0.38 -32.51
N LYS A 216 -22.11 1.14 -33.35
CA LYS A 216 -21.51 2.34 -33.96
C LYS A 216 -21.92 3.58 -33.15
N PHE A 217 -20.94 4.36 -32.70
CA PHE A 217 -21.17 5.63 -32.05
C PHE A 217 -20.30 6.68 -32.73
N TYR A 218 -20.94 7.67 -33.36
CA TYR A 218 -20.28 8.54 -34.35
C TYR A 218 -19.59 7.69 -35.44
N ASP A 219 -18.29 7.94 -35.67
CA ASP A 219 -17.49 7.22 -36.65
C ASP A 219 -16.70 6.06 -36.08
N ILE A 220 -16.89 5.75 -34.79
CA ILE A 220 -16.16 4.68 -34.08
C ILE A 220 -17.10 3.48 -33.90
N GLU A 221 -16.58 2.31 -34.25
CA GLU A 221 -17.26 1.04 -34.00
C GLU A 221 -16.72 0.39 -32.74
N PHE A 222 -17.60 0.02 -31.84
CA PHE A 222 -17.29 -0.68 -30.58
C PHE A 222 -17.77 -2.12 -30.65
N GLY A 223 -16.92 -3.05 -30.17
CA GLY A 223 -17.19 -4.48 -30.19
C GLY A 223 -17.58 -5.06 -28.84
N CYS A 224 -18.32 -6.17 -28.89
CA CYS A 224 -18.59 -7.03 -27.76
C CYS A 224 -18.02 -8.42 -28.00
N THR A 225 -17.79 -9.17 -26.93
CA THR A 225 -17.25 -10.54 -26.97
C THR A 225 -18.24 -11.57 -27.51
N GLY A 226 -19.54 -11.23 -27.54
CA GLY A 226 -20.59 -12.12 -28.03
C GLY A 226 -21.81 -11.36 -28.51
N TYR A 227 -22.75 -12.10 -29.15
CA TYR A 227 -24.07 -11.65 -29.60
C TYR A 227 -25.07 -12.00 -28.47
N HIS A 228 -25.57 -11.00 -27.74
CA HIS A 228 -26.34 -11.25 -26.52
C HIS A 228 -27.83 -10.94 -26.61
N ASN A 229 -28.30 -10.42 -27.76
CA ASN A 229 -29.68 -9.95 -27.96
C ASN A 229 -30.15 -8.95 -26.89
N ASP A 230 -31.39 -8.98 -26.49
CA ASP A 230 -31.93 -8.16 -25.40
C ASP A 230 -31.49 -8.71 -24.09
N ILE A 231 -30.76 -7.90 -23.34
CA ILE A 231 -30.11 -8.31 -22.08
C ILE A 231 -30.30 -7.25 -21.02
N SER A 232 -30.64 -7.70 -19.80
CA SER A 232 -30.79 -6.83 -18.64
C SER A 232 -29.43 -6.53 -17.99
N VAL A 233 -29.39 -5.59 -17.03
CA VAL A 233 -28.14 -5.22 -16.31
C VAL A 233 -27.47 -6.43 -15.64
N ALA A 234 -28.26 -7.30 -14.99
CA ALA A 234 -27.73 -8.52 -14.35
C ALA A 234 -27.19 -9.51 -15.38
N GLY A 235 -27.90 -9.71 -16.48
CA GLY A 235 -27.42 -10.50 -17.62
C GLY A 235 -26.13 -9.93 -18.21
N ALA A 236 -26.08 -8.61 -18.41
CA ALA A 236 -24.94 -7.93 -19.00
C ALA A 236 -23.68 -8.02 -18.11
N LEU A 237 -23.82 -7.96 -16.77
CA LEU A 237 -22.73 -8.23 -15.84
C LEU A 237 -22.25 -9.68 -15.96
N ARG A 238 -23.18 -10.64 -15.97
CA ARG A 238 -22.86 -12.08 -16.02
C ARG A 238 -22.02 -12.47 -17.23
N VAL A 239 -22.33 -11.90 -18.43
CA VAL A 239 -21.61 -12.22 -19.67
C VAL A 239 -20.61 -11.12 -20.06
N SER A 240 -20.45 -10.12 -19.23
CA SER A 240 -19.56 -8.97 -19.48
C SER A 240 -19.88 -8.25 -20.81
N CYS A 241 -21.17 -7.99 -21.10
CA CYS A 241 -21.61 -7.37 -22.33
C CYS A 241 -21.11 -5.92 -22.46
N ASN A 242 -20.22 -5.66 -23.41
CA ASN A 242 -19.69 -4.31 -23.62
C ASN A 242 -20.77 -3.35 -24.16
N ILE A 243 -21.60 -3.78 -25.10
CA ILE A 243 -22.61 -2.92 -25.75
C ILE A 243 -23.60 -2.39 -24.72
N TYR A 244 -24.06 -3.23 -23.79
CA TYR A 244 -24.94 -2.78 -22.71
C TYR A 244 -24.32 -1.62 -21.93
N PHE A 245 -23.07 -1.78 -21.52
CA PHE A 245 -22.38 -0.78 -20.70
C PHE A 245 -21.95 0.45 -21.47
N TYR A 246 -21.67 0.38 -22.77
CA TYR A 246 -21.46 1.56 -23.60
C TYR A 246 -22.74 2.40 -23.70
N GLU A 247 -23.90 1.75 -23.92
CA GLU A 247 -25.18 2.46 -23.97
C GLU A 247 -25.57 3.05 -22.61
N LEU A 248 -25.37 2.30 -21.52
CA LEU A 248 -25.61 2.80 -20.17
C LEU A 248 -24.71 3.99 -19.84
N SER A 249 -23.40 3.88 -20.14
CA SER A 249 -22.44 4.97 -19.92
C SER A 249 -22.79 6.23 -20.71
N ARG A 250 -23.24 6.06 -21.95
CA ARG A 250 -23.69 7.16 -22.81
C ARG A 250 -24.89 7.92 -22.20
N ARG A 251 -25.80 7.19 -21.56
CA ARG A 251 -26.99 7.77 -20.92
C ARG A 251 -26.68 8.42 -19.58
N LEU A 252 -25.75 7.85 -18.81
CA LEU A 252 -25.28 8.41 -17.55
C LEU A 252 -24.51 9.72 -17.74
N GLY A 253 -23.64 9.77 -18.74
CA GLY A 253 -22.67 10.82 -18.92
C GLY A 253 -21.48 10.70 -18.01
N ILE A 254 -20.40 11.43 -18.35
CA ILE A 254 -19.12 11.32 -17.65
C ILE A 254 -19.22 11.81 -16.19
N ASP A 255 -19.96 12.88 -15.94
CA ASP A 255 -20.07 13.49 -14.62
C ASP A 255 -20.64 12.50 -13.61
N LYS A 256 -21.71 11.78 -13.97
CA LYS A 256 -22.28 10.76 -13.09
C LYS A 256 -21.37 9.56 -12.91
N ILE A 257 -20.69 9.11 -13.96
CA ILE A 257 -19.74 8.00 -13.84
C ILE A 257 -18.61 8.35 -12.88
N THR A 258 -18.08 9.57 -12.94
CA THR A 258 -16.99 10.02 -12.08
C THR A 258 -17.42 10.24 -10.62
N GLU A 259 -18.68 10.58 -10.38
CA GLU A 259 -19.24 10.71 -9.03
C GLU A 259 -19.27 9.36 -8.30
N TYR A 260 -19.46 8.25 -9.02
CA TYR A 260 -19.51 6.89 -8.46
C TYR A 260 -18.16 6.17 -8.48
N ALA A 261 -17.13 6.69 -9.16
CA ALA A 261 -15.82 6.08 -9.31
C ALA A 261 -14.85 6.52 -8.21
#